data_913d354a5e0cf175db437e7908fe6efa
#
_entry.id   913d354a5e0cf175db437e7908fe6efa
#
_cell.length_a   1.000
_cell.length_b   1.000
_cell.length_c   1.000
_cell.angle_alpha   90.00
_cell.angle_beta   90.00
_cell.angle_gamma   90.00
#
_symmetry.space_group_name_H-M   'P 1'
#
loop_
_entity.id
_entity.type
_entity.pdbx_description
1 polymer ?
#
loop_
_entity_poly.entity_id
_entity_poly.type
_entity_poly.pdbx_seq_one_letter_code
_entity_poly.pdbx_strand_id
1 'polypeptide(L)'
;APVNLRFDDTNPAKEEQEYVDAIKKDIEWLGYKWANECYASDYFQQLYDWAIEFIKAGKAYVDSQSSEEMAIQKGTPTTPGTDSPFRNRSVEENLDLFTRMKNGEFPNGTHILRAKISMSANNMLMRDPIMYRILHAHHHRTGNDWCIYPMYDWAHGESDYLEQISHSFCTLEFLPHRELYDWFLDQVYDIKKVRPKQREFARRNLSHTVVSKRKLLQLVEEGHVTAWDDPRMSTISGMRRRGYPPMAIRNFANTIGIAKRTNLIDVSLLEFCVREELNKTTPRVMAVLNPVKLIITNYPEGKEEILDAENSQEDESLGFRKVPFSKELYIEREDFQEEANKKFFRLTLGTEVRLKNAYIIKGESVVKDSAGNITEIHCTYDEDSRSGSGSEASQRKVKGTIHWVSIMHTIKAEVRIYDRLFTHENPDGDKDVDFKEYINPNSLEVITGYLEPSLATAKNGDRFQFQRLGYYCVDKDSSAEKLVFNKTVGLRDTWAKIESKE
;
A
#
# COMPACT_ATOMS: atom_id res chain seq x y z
N ALA A 1 -7.26 -15.16 -20.06
CA ALA A 1 -7.20 -14.19 -21.13
C ALA A 1 -5.97 -13.30 -20.93
N PRO A 2 -5.28 -12.86 -21.97
CA PRO A 2 -4.21 -11.89 -21.84
C PRO A 2 -4.75 -10.57 -21.30
N VAL A 3 -3.95 -9.87 -20.50
CA VAL A 3 -4.25 -8.54 -19.95
C VAL A 3 -3.17 -7.58 -20.45
N ASN A 4 -3.57 -6.46 -21.00
CA ASN A 4 -2.66 -5.39 -21.39
C ASN A 4 -2.54 -4.37 -20.25
N LEU A 5 -1.39 -3.73 -20.17
CA LEU A 5 -1.17 -2.54 -19.36
C LEU A 5 -1.11 -1.34 -20.29
N ARG A 6 -2.09 -0.42 -20.19
CA ARG A 6 -2.08 0.82 -20.96
C ARG A 6 -2.00 2.03 -20.02
N PHE A 7 -1.15 2.95 -20.41
CA PHE A 7 -1.06 4.28 -19.83
C PHE A 7 -1.81 5.28 -20.73
N ASP A 8 -2.81 5.94 -20.17
CA ASP A 8 -3.59 6.95 -20.87
C ASP A 8 -2.88 8.32 -20.80
N ASP A 9 -1.69 8.39 -21.37
CA ASP A 9 -0.76 9.51 -21.34
C ASP A 9 -1.18 10.69 -22.26
N THR A 10 -2.42 11.16 -22.09
CA THR A 10 -3.03 12.25 -22.87
C THR A 10 -2.77 13.65 -22.30
N ASN A 11 -2.13 13.75 -21.13
CA ASN A 11 -1.89 15.02 -20.45
C ASN A 11 -0.41 15.23 -20.09
N PRO A 12 0.38 15.87 -20.96
CA PRO A 12 1.82 16.04 -20.77
C PRO A 12 2.22 16.77 -19.48
N ALA A 13 1.30 17.55 -18.88
CA ALA A 13 1.58 18.32 -17.66
C ALA A 13 1.46 17.51 -16.36
N LYS A 14 0.99 16.26 -16.41
CA LYS A 14 0.68 15.45 -15.21
C LYS A 14 1.28 14.06 -15.20
N GLU A 15 1.91 13.66 -16.29
CA GLU A 15 2.37 12.30 -16.50
C GLU A 15 3.88 12.28 -16.60
N GLU A 16 4.50 11.70 -15.56
CA GLU A 16 5.94 11.60 -15.39
C GLU A 16 6.37 10.14 -15.46
N GLN A 17 7.54 9.89 -16.04
CA GLN A 17 8.12 8.54 -16.19
C GLN A 17 8.22 7.81 -14.85
N GLU A 18 8.47 8.54 -13.75
CA GLU A 18 8.55 7.97 -12.40
C GLU A 18 7.27 7.21 -12.01
N TYR A 19 6.08 7.74 -12.34
CA TYR A 19 4.81 7.06 -12.03
C TYR A 19 4.62 5.80 -12.87
N VAL A 20 5.01 5.84 -14.14
CA VAL A 20 4.96 4.66 -15.03
C VAL A 20 5.82 3.53 -14.44
N ASP A 21 7.06 3.85 -14.10
CA ASP A 21 8.01 2.88 -13.54
C ASP A 21 7.54 2.33 -12.18
N ALA A 22 6.98 3.18 -11.33
CA ALA A 22 6.43 2.77 -10.04
C ALA A 22 5.23 1.81 -10.20
N ILE A 23 4.29 2.10 -11.11
CA ILE A 23 3.13 1.25 -11.39
C ILE A 23 3.59 -0.11 -11.91
N LYS A 24 4.52 -0.16 -12.86
CA LYS A 24 5.08 -1.41 -13.40
C LYS A 24 5.71 -2.25 -12.31
N LYS A 25 6.57 -1.65 -11.50
CA LYS A 25 7.22 -2.30 -10.37
C LYS A 25 6.23 -2.86 -9.35
N ASP A 26 5.14 -2.16 -9.06
CA ASP A 26 4.13 -2.59 -8.11
C ASP A 26 3.30 -3.76 -8.67
N ILE A 27 2.94 -3.75 -9.95
CA ILE A 27 2.23 -4.85 -10.62
C ILE A 27 3.09 -6.11 -10.64
N GLU A 28 4.37 -5.98 -11.02
CA GLU A 28 5.32 -7.11 -11.03
C GLU A 28 5.54 -7.68 -9.63
N TRP A 29 5.69 -6.80 -8.63
CA TRP A 29 5.84 -7.23 -7.25
C TRP A 29 4.61 -7.97 -6.72
N LEU A 30 3.40 -7.57 -7.15
CA LEU A 30 2.17 -8.30 -6.84
C LEU A 30 2.11 -9.68 -7.53
N GLY A 31 3.07 -10.00 -8.41
CA GLY A 31 3.15 -11.28 -9.11
C GLY A 31 2.30 -11.35 -10.37
N TYR A 32 1.89 -10.21 -10.92
CA TYR A 32 1.17 -10.13 -12.18
C TYR A 32 2.10 -9.80 -13.34
N LYS A 33 1.69 -10.20 -14.53
CA LYS A 33 2.36 -9.90 -15.79
C LYS A 33 1.31 -9.44 -16.79
N TRP A 34 1.69 -8.53 -17.66
CA TRP A 34 0.87 -8.08 -18.79
C TRP A 34 1.40 -8.67 -20.09
N ALA A 35 0.50 -8.78 -21.07
CA ALA A 35 0.84 -9.30 -22.40
C ALA A 35 1.48 -8.22 -23.28
N ASN A 36 0.90 -7.03 -23.26
CA ASN A 36 1.39 -5.89 -24.01
C ASN A 36 1.41 -4.65 -23.13
N GLU A 37 2.39 -3.79 -23.33
CA GLU A 37 2.47 -2.45 -22.78
C GLU A 37 2.10 -1.45 -23.87
N CYS A 38 1.10 -0.62 -23.60
CA CYS A 38 0.51 0.29 -24.55
C CYS A 38 0.42 1.69 -23.97
N TYR A 39 0.40 2.69 -24.83
CA TYR A 39 0.26 4.09 -24.45
C TYR A 39 -0.75 4.78 -25.37
N ALA A 40 -1.58 5.66 -24.86
CA ALA A 40 -2.50 6.45 -25.67
C ALA A 40 -1.75 7.28 -26.71
N SER A 41 -0.54 7.74 -26.37
CA SER A 41 0.34 8.48 -27.27
C SER A 41 0.80 7.69 -28.52
N ASP A 42 0.78 6.34 -28.47
CA ASP A 42 1.06 5.51 -29.65
C ASP A 42 0.00 5.68 -30.73
N TYR A 43 -1.19 6.17 -30.38
CA TYR A 43 -2.36 6.28 -31.25
C TYR A 43 -2.72 7.73 -31.60
N PHE A 44 -1.96 8.74 -31.21
CA PHE A 44 -2.29 10.15 -31.42
C PHE A 44 -2.57 10.48 -32.89
N GLN A 45 -1.80 9.92 -33.82
CA GLN A 45 -2.06 10.14 -35.22
C GLN A 45 -3.39 9.53 -35.67
N GLN A 46 -3.69 8.30 -35.26
CA GLN A 46 -4.95 7.65 -35.65
C GLN A 46 -6.16 8.36 -35.04
N LEU A 47 -6.05 8.80 -33.78
CA LEU A 47 -7.08 9.58 -33.09
C LEU A 47 -7.32 10.92 -33.81
N TYR A 48 -6.25 11.57 -34.28
CA TYR A 48 -6.34 12.80 -35.09
C TYR A 48 -7.03 12.55 -36.42
N ASP A 49 -6.66 11.48 -37.11
CA ASP A 49 -7.26 11.13 -38.39
C ASP A 49 -8.76 10.85 -38.26
N TRP A 50 -9.17 10.14 -37.23
CA TRP A 50 -10.60 9.95 -36.92
C TRP A 50 -11.30 11.26 -36.56
N ALA A 51 -10.66 12.16 -35.83
CA ALA A 51 -11.24 13.46 -35.52
C ALA A 51 -11.48 14.29 -36.81
N ILE A 52 -10.60 14.21 -37.83
CA ILE A 52 -10.82 14.77 -39.15
C ILE A 52 -12.07 14.16 -39.82
N GLU A 53 -12.24 12.83 -39.72
CA GLU A 53 -13.45 12.17 -40.27
C GLU A 53 -14.72 12.59 -39.54
N PHE A 54 -14.67 12.82 -38.21
CA PHE A 54 -15.79 13.37 -37.48
C PHE A 54 -16.18 14.77 -37.94
N ILE A 55 -15.18 15.65 -38.22
CA ILE A 55 -15.45 16.98 -38.78
C ILE A 55 -16.09 16.87 -40.16
N LYS A 56 -15.54 16.04 -41.05
CA LYS A 56 -16.09 15.82 -42.41
C LYS A 56 -17.54 15.29 -42.35
N ALA A 57 -17.87 14.45 -41.38
CA ALA A 57 -19.20 13.90 -41.18
C ALA A 57 -20.16 14.88 -40.44
N GLY A 58 -19.71 16.09 -40.11
CA GLY A 58 -20.50 17.07 -39.37
C GLY A 58 -20.76 16.66 -37.91
N LYS A 59 -19.96 15.75 -37.36
CA LYS A 59 -20.07 15.21 -35.99
C LYS A 59 -19.12 15.86 -34.98
N ALA A 60 -18.28 16.79 -35.44
CA ALA A 60 -17.40 17.59 -34.59
C ALA A 60 -17.26 19.00 -35.13
N TYR A 61 -16.96 19.96 -34.26
CA TYR A 61 -16.75 21.36 -34.62
C TYR A 61 -15.70 21.99 -33.71
N VAL A 62 -14.99 23.00 -34.20
CA VAL A 62 -14.05 23.81 -33.45
C VAL A 62 -14.84 24.90 -32.70
N ASP A 63 -14.71 24.92 -31.38
CA ASP A 63 -15.29 25.94 -30.53
C ASP A 63 -14.20 26.91 -30.06
N SER A 64 -14.56 28.21 -30.05
CA SER A 64 -13.64 29.30 -29.68
C SER A 64 -14.11 30.04 -28.43
N GLN A 65 -15.01 29.44 -27.64
CA GLN A 65 -15.47 29.98 -26.37
C GLN A 65 -14.43 29.81 -25.26
N SER A 66 -14.46 30.71 -24.30
CA SER A 66 -13.72 30.54 -23.05
C SER A 66 -14.29 29.40 -22.19
N SER A 67 -13.52 28.95 -21.20
CA SER A 67 -13.96 27.91 -20.25
C SER A 67 -15.18 28.36 -19.45
N GLU A 68 -15.28 29.65 -19.11
CA GLU A 68 -16.37 30.24 -18.36
C GLU A 68 -17.65 30.27 -19.21
N GLU A 69 -17.55 30.70 -20.47
CA GLU A 69 -18.68 30.72 -21.39
C GLU A 69 -19.24 29.30 -21.62
N MET A 70 -18.34 28.32 -21.84
CA MET A 70 -18.70 26.91 -22.00
C MET A 70 -19.38 26.35 -20.73
N ALA A 71 -18.89 26.69 -19.55
CA ALA A 71 -19.47 26.22 -18.29
C ALA A 71 -20.90 26.72 -18.11
N ILE A 72 -21.16 28.00 -18.40
CA ILE A 72 -22.50 28.60 -18.36
C ILE A 72 -23.41 27.93 -19.39
N GLN A 73 -22.90 27.80 -20.61
CA GLN A 73 -23.66 27.24 -21.75
C GLN A 73 -24.03 25.77 -21.57
N LYS A 74 -23.20 25.01 -20.89
CA LYS A 74 -23.44 23.58 -20.63
C LYS A 74 -24.68 23.33 -19.77
N GLY A 75 -25.18 24.33 -19.04
CA GLY A 75 -26.31 24.24 -18.15
C GLY A 75 -26.01 23.44 -16.89
N THR A 76 -27.06 22.89 -16.27
CA THR A 76 -26.96 22.11 -15.03
C THR A 76 -27.59 20.71 -15.22
N PRO A 77 -27.49 19.80 -14.28
CA PRO A 77 -28.19 18.51 -14.37
C PRO A 77 -29.73 18.64 -14.54
N THR A 78 -30.30 19.74 -14.10
CA THR A 78 -31.74 20.01 -14.16
C THR A 78 -32.16 20.99 -15.24
N THR A 79 -31.21 21.68 -15.86
CA THR A 79 -31.47 22.66 -16.94
C THR A 79 -30.68 22.26 -18.18
N PRO A 80 -31.31 22.17 -19.36
CA PRO A 80 -30.61 21.94 -20.62
C PRO A 80 -29.51 23.01 -20.88
N GLY A 81 -28.48 22.63 -21.61
CA GLY A 81 -27.53 23.56 -22.17
C GLY A 81 -28.09 24.22 -23.45
N THR A 82 -27.37 25.19 -23.95
CA THR A 82 -27.65 25.89 -25.22
C THR A 82 -26.54 25.65 -26.23
N ASP A 83 -26.86 25.74 -27.52
CA ASP A 83 -25.87 25.52 -28.58
C ASP A 83 -24.79 26.60 -28.56
N SER A 84 -23.53 26.20 -28.84
CA SER A 84 -22.45 27.14 -29.07
C SER A 84 -22.70 27.98 -30.30
N PRO A 85 -22.35 29.28 -30.31
CA PRO A 85 -22.40 30.11 -31.50
C PRO A 85 -21.54 29.55 -32.65
N PHE A 86 -20.57 28.70 -32.32
CA PHE A 86 -19.65 28.06 -33.28
C PHE A 86 -20.09 26.66 -33.73
N ARG A 87 -21.17 26.12 -33.17
CA ARG A 87 -21.65 24.75 -33.41
C ARG A 87 -22.01 24.48 -34.89
N ASN A 88 -22.36 25.51 -35.61
CA ASN A 88 -22.79 25.41 -37.01
C ASN A 88 -21.78 26.00 -38.02
N ARG A 89 -20.49 26.10 -37.64
CA ARG A 89 -19.41 26.39 -38.60
C ARG A 89 -19.41 25.38 -39.74
N SER A 90 -19.01 25.82 -40.93
CA SER A 90 -18.88 24.91 -42.07
C SER A 90 -17.82 23.82 -41.81
N VAL A 91 -17.92 22.72 -42.56
CA VAL A 91 -16.93 21.65 -42.49
C VAL A 91 -15.54 22.16 -42.86
N GLU A 92 -15.48 22.99 -43.91
CA GLU A 92 -14.23 23.58 -44.44
C GLU A 92 -13.55 24.46 -43.38
N GLU A 93 -14.32 25.33 -42.71
CA GLU A 93 -13.79 26.21 -41.67
C GLU A 93 -13.30 25.39 -40.45
N ASN A 94 -14.03 24.36 -40.05
CA ASN A 94 -13.62 23.48 -38.95
C ASN A 94 -12.35 22.70 -39.30
N LEU A 95 -12.19 22.22 -40.54
CA LEU A 95 -10.98 21.51 -40.98
C LEU A 95 -9.76 22.44 -41.01
N ASP A 96 -9.93 23.68 -41.52
CA ASP A 96 -8.87 24.68 -41.52
C ASP A 96 -8.41 24.98 -40.07
N LEU A 97 -9.34 25.33 -39.21
CA LEU A 97 -9.03 25.65 -37.81
C LEU A 97 -8.37 24.48 -37.08
N PHE A 98 -8.87 23.26 -37.22
CA PHE A 98 -8.32 22.09 -36.52
C PHE A 98 -6.91 21.75 -37.05
N THR A 99 -6.66 21.91 -38.32
CA THR A 99 -5.31 21.76 -38.92
C THR A 99 -4.35 22.80 -38.36
N ARG A 100 -4.76 24.05 -38.27
CA ARG A 100 -3.96 25.14 -37.70
C ARG A 100 -3.72 24.99 -36.22
N MET A 101 -4.70 24.42 -35.47
CA MET A 101 -4.49 24.01 -34.07
C MET A 101 -3.35 23.00 -33.96
N LYS A 102 -3.31 21.97 -34.83
CA LYS A 102 -2.23 20.98 -34.85
C LYS A 102 -0.89 21.59 -35.20
N ASN A 103 -0.87 22.56 -36.11
CA ASN A 103 0.34 23.26 -36.54
C ASN A 103 0.89 24.25 -35.49
N GLY A 104 0.21 24.40 -34.35
CA GLY A 104 0.68 25.29 -33.28
C GLY A 104 0.46 26.78 -33.51
N GLU A 105 -0.43 27.16 -34.43
CA GLU A 105 -0.68 28.56 -34.77
C GLU A 105 -1.46 29.33 -33.67
N PHE A 106 -2.08 28.62 -32.74
CA PHE A 106 -2.96 29.22 -31.72
C PHE A 106 -2.42 29.01 -30.29
N PRO A 107 -2.55 30.00 -29.39
CA PRO A 107 -2.21 29.85 -27.98
C PRO A 107 -3.12 28.84 -27.26
N ASN A 108 -2.66 28.38 -26.08
CA ASN A 108 -3.46 27.56 -25.22
C ASN A 108 -4.80 28.22 -24.88
N GLY A 109 -5.86 27.41 -24.87
CA GLY A 109 -7.20 27.84 -24.46
C GLY A 109 -8.00 28.67 -25.48
N THR A 110 -7.47 28.94 -26.70
CA THR A 110 -8.19 29.73 -27.72
C THR A 110 -9.19 28.91 -28.52
N HIS A 111 -8.90 27.65 -28.76
CA HIS A 111 -9.75 26.74 -29.50
C HIS A 111 -9.72 25.33 -28.90
N ILE A 112 -10.84 24.64 -29.05
CA ILE A 112 -11.00 23.23 -28.71
C ILE A 112 -11.79 22.54 -29.80
N LEU A 113 -11.62 21.23 -29.98
CA LEU A 113 -12.54 20.42 -30.79
C LEU A 113 -13.58 19.80 -29.91
N ARG A 114 -14.85 19.94 -30.26
CA ARG A 114 -16.00 19.33 -29.55
C ARG A 114 -16.74 18.33 -30.44
N ALA A 115 -17.18 17.23 -29.86
CA ALA A 115 -18.15 16.36 -30.53
C ALA A 115 -19.51 17.06 -30.60
N LYS A 116 -20.22 16.89 -31.72
CA LYS A 116 -21.55 17.46 -31.94
C LYS A 116 -22.62 16.41 -31.62
N ILE A 117 -23.10 16.39 -30.40
CA ILE A 117 -24.08 15.39 -29.92
C ILE A 117 -25.42 16.06 -29.60
N SER A 118 -25.59 16.58 -28.38
CA SER A 118 -26.82 17.23 -27.95
C SER A 118 -26.62 18.07 -26.70
N MET A 119 -26.81 19.37 -26.80
CA MET A 119 -26.74 20.26 -25.63
C MET A 119 -27.91 20.10 -24.66
N SER A 120 -28.98 19.40 -25.05
CA SER A 120 -30.13 19.10 -24.19
C SER A 120 -30.09 17.70 -23.55
N ALA A 121 -29.03 16.94 -23.75
CA ALA A 121 -28.91 15.59 -23.18
C ALA A 121 -29.02 15.60 -21.65
N ASN A 122 -29.72 14.61 -21.09
CA ASN A 122 -29.79 14.43 -19.62
C ASN A 122 -28.44 14.17 -18.98
N ASN A 123 -27.65 13.31 -19.62
CA ASN A 123 -26.26 13.09 -19.24
C ASN A 123 -25.42 14.29 -19.70
N MET A 124 -24.89 15.06 -18.74
CA MET A 124 -24.09 16.25 -19.05
C MET A 124 -22.80 15.94 -19.81
N LEU A 125 -22.29 14.69 -19.76
CA LEU A 125 -21.12 14.28 -20.55
C LEU A 125 -21.42 14.19 -22.04
N MET A 126 -22.71 14.01 -22.42
CA MET A 126 -23.17 14.01 -23.82
C MET A 126 -23.43 15.41 -24.38
N ARG A 127 -23.28 16.48 -23.55
CA ARG A 127 -23.48 17.86 -24.00
C ARG A 127 -22.26 18.41 -24.70
N ASP A 128 -22.10 18.04 -25.97
CA ASP A 128 -21.00 18.40 -26.87
C ASP A 128 -19.63 18.38 -26.15
N PRO A 129 -19.12 17.17 -25.79
CA PRO A 129 -17.89 17.04 -25.02
C PRO A 129 -16.66 17.47 -25.82
N ILE A 130 -15.63 17.87 -25.08
CA ILE A 130 -14.32 18.24 -25.68
C ILE A 130 -13.61 16.97 -26.13
N MET A 131 -13.16 16.94 -27.38
CA MET A 131 -12.32 15.88 -27.95
C MET A 131 -10.82 16.26 -27.90
N TYR A 132 -10.48 17.48 -28.28
CA TYR A 132 -9.11 18.00 -28.29
C TYR A 132 -9.00 19.37 -27.64
N ARG A 133 -7.84 19.62 -27.01
CA ARG A 133 -7.44 20.92 -26.49
C ARG A 133 -6.05 21.29 -26.99
N ILE A 134 -5.75 22.61 -27.10
CA ILE A 134 -4.40 23.12 -27.36
C ILE A 134 -3.65 23.15 -26.02
N LEU A 135 -2.45 22.55 -26.02
CA LEU A 135 -1.54 22.59 -24.88
C LEU A 135 -0.09 22.54 -25.37
N HIS A 136 0.60 23.67 -25.37
CA HIS A 136 2.02 23.75 -25.71
C HIS A 136 2.84 23.28 -24.49
N ALA A 137 3.13 21.97 -24.43
CA ALA A 137 3.91 21.35 -23.36
C ALA A 137 4.69 20.16 -23.92
N HIS A 138 5.85 19.90 -23.33
CA HIS A 138 6.66 18.73 -23.65
C HIS A 138 5.98 17.45 -23.15
N HIS A 139 5.84 16.47 -24.00
CA HIS A 139 5.28 15.16 -23.66
C HIS A 139 6.43 14.15 -23.47
N HIS A 140 6.41 13.37 -22.40
CA HIS A 140 7.49 12.46 -22.03
C HIS A 140 7.85 11.41 -23.10
N ARG A 141 6.93 11.04 -24.01
CA ARG A 141 7.18 10.10 -25.12
C ARG A 141 7.26 10.75 -26.49
N THR A 142 6.36 11.68 -26.80
CA THR A 142 6.30 12.30 -28.13
C THR A 142 7.05 13.63 -28.22
N GLY A 143 7.67 14.08 -27.14
CA GLY A 143 8.43 15.32 -27.14
C GLY A 143 7.55 16.54 -27.43
N ASN A 144 7.94 17.30 -28.48
CA ASN A 144 7.23 18.50 -28.96
C ASN A 144 6.49 18.27 -30.29
N ASP A 145 6.26 17.03 -30.71
CA ASP A 145 5.62 16.71 -31.99
C ASP A 145 4.13 17.07 -32.01
N TRP A 146 3.54 17.21 -30.82
CA TRP A 146 2.14 17.56 -30.63
C TRP A 146 2.00 18.81 -29.77
N CYS A 147 1.02 19.66 -30.14
CA CYS A 147 0.57 20.81 -29.36
C CYS A 147 -0.94 20.81 -29.17
N ILE A 148 -1.64 19.80 -29.69
CA ILE A 148 -3.02 19.47 -29.36
C ILE A 148 -3.07 18.07 -28.77
N TYR A 149 -3.85 17.88 -27.73
CA TYR A 149 -3.95 16.60 -27.03
C TYR A 149 -5.39 16.15 -26.92
N PRO A 150 -5.66 14.85 -27.16
CA PRO A 150 -6.99 14.30 -27.00
C PRO A 150 -7.40 14.32 -25.53
N MET A 151 -8.70 14.49 -25.28
CA MET A 151 -9.27 14.31 -23.95
C MET A 151 -9.47 12.82 -23.66
N TYR A 152 -9.47 12.46 -22.38
CA TYR A 152 -9.62 11.08 -21.92
C TYR A 152 -10.81 10.36 -22.56
N ASP A 153 -11.99 11.00 -22.56
CA ASP A 153 -13.20 10.37 -23.09
C ASP A 153 -13.15 10.06 -24.60
N TRP A 154 -12.38 10.84 -25.35
CA TRP A 154 -12.11 10.56 -26.76
C TRP A 154 -11.05 9.50 -26.97
N ALA A 155 -9.95 9.52 -26.19
CA ALA A 155 -8.82 8.64 -26.43
C ALA A 155 -9.05 7.21 -25.90
N HIS A 156 -9.79 7.04 -24.78
CA HIS A 156 -9.87 5.78 -24.05
C HIS A 156 -10.56 4.67 -24.87
N GLY A 157 -11.76 4.92 -25.36
CA GLY A 157 -12.55 3.91 -26.09
C GLY A 157 -11.89 3.53 -27.43
N GLU A 158 -11.38 4.50 -28.14
CA GLU A 158 -10.69 4.32 -29.42
C GLU A 158 -9.36 3.58 -29.28
N SER A 159 -8.60 3.83 -28.20
CA SER A 159 -7.40 3.06 -27.89
C SER A 159 -7.76 1.60 -27.54
N ASP A 160 -8.79 1.37 -26.74
CA ASP A 160 -9.31 0.00 -26.47
C ASP A 160 -9.68 -0.72 -27.78
N TYR A 161 -10.28 0.00 -28.72
CA TYR A 161 -10.66 -0.57 -30.01
C TYR A 161 -9.45 -0.89 -30.90
N LEU A 162 -8.45 -0.02 -30.93
CA LEU A 162 -7.19 -0.26 -31.66
C LEU A 162 -6.45 -1.47 -31.11
N GLU A 163 -6.41 -1.63 -29.80
CA GLU A 163 -5.79 -2.75 -29.10
C GLU A 163 -6.64 -4.03 -29.13
N GLN A 164 -7.85 -3.98 -29.69
CA GLN A 164 -8.79 -5.11 -29.74
C GLN A 164 -9.16 -5.64 -28.34
N ILE A 165 -9.30 -4.75 -27.38
CA ILE A 165 -9.73 -5.07 -26.03
C ILE A 165 -11.19 -5.51 -26.04
N SER A 166 -11.51 -6.63 -25.42
CA SER A 166 -12.92 -7.10 -25.28
C SER A 166 -13.61 -6.51 -24.06
N HIS A 167 -12.86 -6.32 -22.96
CA HIS A 167 -13.36 -5.82 -21.69
C HIS A 167 -12.41 -4.76 -21.14
N SER A 168 -12.91 -3.54 -21.03
CA SER A 168 -12.22 -2.40 -20.44
C SER A 168 -12.71 -2.21 -18.99
N PHE A 169 -11.81 -2.21 -18.01
CA PHE A 169 -12.16 -2.13 -16.60
C PHE A 169 -11.80 -0.77 -16.02
N CYS A 170 -12.75 -0.17 -15.31
CA CYS A 170 -12.56 1.11 -14.63
C CYS A 170 -13.33 1.18 -13.32
N THR A 171 -13.23 2.28 -12.60
CA THR A 171 -13.97 2.53 -11.37
C THR A 171 -15.38 3.05 -11.63
N LEU A 172 -16.27 2.98 -10.62
CA LEU A 172 -17.68 3.43 -10.72
C LEU A 172 -17.83 4.92 -11.08
N GLU A 173 -16.79 5.72 -10.88
CA GLU A 173 -16.74 7.13 -11.29
C GLU A 173 -16.99 7.29 -12.79
N PHE A 174 -16.59 6.32 -13.59
CA PHE A 174 -16.75 6.30 -15.05
C PHE A 174 -18.08 5.71 -15.54
N LEU A 175 -18.99 5.32 -14.63
CA LEU A 175 -20.30 4.81 -15.06
C LEU A 175 -21.09 5.81 -15.94
N PRO A 176 -21.12 7.12 -15.63
CA PRO A 176 -21.76 8.11 -16.50
C PRO A 176 -21.04 8.29 -17.86
N HIS A 177 -19.76 7.96 -17.95
CA HIS A 177 -18.96 8.06 -19.16
C HIS A 177 -19.25 6.95 -20.19
N ARG A 178 -19.87 5.82 -19.76
CA ARG A 178 -20.13 4.68 -20.65
C ARG A 178 -20.97 5.06 -21.88
N GLU A 179 -21.97 5.92 -21.71
CA GLU A 179 -22.80 6.38 -22.85
C GLU A 179 -21.96 7.12 -23.88
N LEU A 180 -21.03 7.96 -23.45
CA LEU A 180 -20.11 8.69 -24.34
C LEU A 180 -19.08 7.75 -24.97
N TYR A 181 -18.53 6.81 -24.19
CA TYR A 181 -17.63 5.76 -24.67
C TYR A 181 -18.29 4.95 -25.81
N ASP A 182 -19.52 4.51 -25.61
CA ASP A 182 -20.27 3.77 -26.63
C ASP A 182 -20.60 4.64 -27.84
N TRP A 183 -20.95 5.91 -27.63
CA TRP A 183 -21.25 6.84 -28.73
C TRP A 183 -20.06 7.08 -29.65
N PHE A 184 -18.85 7.30 -29.11
CA PHE A 184 -17.65 7.46 -29.90
C PHE A 184 -17.32 6.19 -30.68
N LEU A 185 -17.32 5.04 -30.01
CA LEU A 185 -17.06 3.75 -30.67
C LEU A 185 -18.02 3.46 -31.82
N ASP A 186 -19.30 3.81 -31.71
CA ASP A 186 -20.31 3.59 -32.76
C ASP A 186 -19.99 4.37 -34.04
N GLN A 187 -19.11 5.39 -33.99
CA GLN A 187 -18.70 6.16 -35.16
C GLN A 187 -17.50 5.53 -35.88
N VAL A 188 -16.65 4.77 -35.20
CA VAL A 188 -15.40 4.22 -35.75
C VAL A 188 -15.42 2.68 -35.86
N TYR A 189 -16.44 2.03 -35.31
CA TYR A 189 -16.52 0.59 -35.22
C TYR A 189 -16.73 -0.11 -36.58
N ASP A 190 -15.87 -1.10 -36.87
CA ASP A 190 -16.04 -2.07 -37.95
C ASP A 190 -16.53 -3.42 -37.35
N ILE A 191 -17.64 -3.94 -37.84
CA ILE A 191 -18.26 -5.19 -37.39
C ILE A 191 -17.33 -6.43 -37.45
N LYS A 192 -16.26 -6.34 -38.21
CA LYS A 192 -15.23 -7.40 -38.34
C LYS A 192 -14.23 -7.42 -37.18
N LYS A 193 -14.25 -6.40 -36.33
CA LYS A 193 -13.33 -6.24 -35.21
C LYS A 193 -14.04 -6.44 -33.88
N VAL A 194 -13.24 -6.63 -32.81
CA VAL A 194 -13.77 -6.70 -31.44
C VAL A 194 -14.27 -5.32 -31.03
N ARG A 195 -15.53 -5.22 -30.60
CA ARG A 195 -16.06 -4.00 -29.98
C ARG A 195 -15.81 -4.03 -28.49
N PRO A 196 -15.02 -3.13 -27.95
CA PRO A 196 -14.75 -3.05 -26.51
C PRO A 196 -16.03 -2.81 -25.70
N LYS A 197 -16.01 -3.26 -24.45
CA LYS A 197 -17.11 -3.02 -23.49
C LYS A 197 -16.54 -2.53 -22.19
N GLN A 198 -16.91 -1.32 -21.79
CA GLN A 198 -16.55 -0.77 -20.48
C GLN A 198 -17.32 -1.47 -19.38
N ARG A 199 -16.61 -1.79 -18.27
CA ARG A 199 -17.16 -2.41 -17.06
C ARG A 199 -16.59 -1.73 -15.84
N GLU A 200 -17.47 -1.19 -15.01
CA GLU A 200 -17.09 -0.43 -13.83
C GLU A 200 -17.26 -1.25 -12.55
N PHE A 201 -16.32 -1.04 -11.65
CA PHE A 201 -16.30 -1.69 -10.34
C PHE A 201 -16.04 -0.69 -9.23
N ALA A 202 -16.48 -1.02 -8.02
CA ALA A 202 -16.24 -0.18 -6.86
C ALA A 202 -14.76 -0.12 -6.50
N ARG A 203 -14.30 1.07 -6.13
CA ARG A 203 -13.02 1.24 -5.48
C ARG A 203 -13.03 0.56 -4.12
N ARG A 204 -11.91 -0.05 -3.74
CA ARG A 204 -11.72 -0.64 -2.41
C ARG A 204 -11.27 0.43 -1.45
N ASN A 205 -12.14 0.85 -0.54
CA ASN A 205 -11.80 1.78 0.52
C ASN A 205 -11.52 0.99 1.79
N LEU A 206 -10.40 1.28 2.44
CA LEU A 206 -10.03 0.69 3.72
C LEU A 206 -10.32 1.68 4.84
N SER A 207 -10.76 1.18 5.99
CA SER A 207 -10.89 2.01 7.18
C SER A 207 -9.53 2.55 7.63
N HIS A 208 -9.54 3.70 8.29
CA HIS A 208 -8.36 4.42 8.78
C HIS A 208 -7.32 4.75 7.69
N THR A 209 -7.74 4.85 6.42
CA THR A 209 -6.86 5.16 5.31
C THR A 209 -7.44 6.20 4.37
N VAL A 210 -6.57 6.90 3.67
CA VAL A 210 -6.89 7.77 2.53
C VAL A 210 -6.26 7.16 1.28
N VAL A 211 -7.01 7.14 0.17
CA VAL A 211 -6.56 6.55 -1.11
C VAL A 211 -6.55 7.56 -2.26
N SER A 212 -6.90 8.82 -2.02
CA SER A 212 -6.85 9.90 -3.00
C SER A 212 -5.41 10.32 -3.28
N LYS A 213 -4.93 10.21 -4.55
CA LYS A 213 -3.58 10.64 -4.95
C LYS A 213 -3.26 12.06 -4.46
N ARG A 214 -4.18 13.02 -4.64
CA ARG A 214 -3.99 14.41 -4.22
C ARG A 214 -3.77 14.54 -2.71
N LYS A 215 -4.56 13.83 -1.90
CA LYS A 215 -4.43 13.88 -0.44
C LYS A 215 -3.18 13.15 0.04
N LEU A 216 -2.82 12.04 -0.59
CA LEU A 216 -1.56 11.34 -0.29
C LEU A 216 -0.33 12.19 -0.65
N LEU A 217 -0.36 12.91 -1.79
CA LEU A 217 0.69 13.86 -2.16
C LEU A 217 0.81 14.98 -1.12
N GLN A 218 -0.31 15.53 -0.65
CA GLN A 218 -0.34 16.56 0.38
C GLN A 218 0.31 16.09 1.69
N LEU A 219 0.11 14.82 2.10
CA LEU A 219 0.79 14.26 3.28
C LEU A 219 2.31 14.23 3.12
N VAL A 220 2.80 13.97 1.91
CA VAL A 220 4.25 13.96 1.61
C VAL A 220 4.79 15.39 1.56
N GLU A 221 4.14 16.30 0.85
CA GLU A 221 4.59 17.69 0.69
C GLU A 221 4.58 18.47 1.99
N GLU A 222 3.61 18.22 2.87
CA GLU A 222 3.51 18.84 4.19
C GLU A 222 4.35 18.13 5.27
N GLY A 223 5.04 17.04 4.94
CA GLY A 223 5.96 16.32 5.84
C GLY A 223 5.28 15.49 6.92
N HIS A 224 4.01 15.15 6.78
CA HIS A 224 3.32 14.22 7.70
C HIS A 224 3.82 12.78 7.56
N VAL A 225 4.30 12.43 6.38
CA VAL A 225 4.98 11.18 6.05
C VAL A 225 6.26 11.48 5.27
N THR A 226 7.20 10.52 5.25
CA THR A 226 8.54 10.76 4.68
C THR A 226 8.57 10.71 3.15
N ALA A 227 7.75 9.86 2.53
CA ALA A 227 7.69 9.67 1.07
C ALA A 227 6.48 8.80 0.70
N TRP A 228 6.28 8.56 -0.60
CA TRP A 228 5.24 7.66 -1.13
C TRP A 228 5.34 6.22 -0.62
N ASP A 229 6.51 5.78 -0.19
CA ASP A 229 6.76 4.46 0.38
C ASP A 229 6.83 4.46 1.91
N ASP A 230 6.37 5.51 2.57
CA ASP A 230 6.26 5.50 4.05
C ASP A 230 5.40 4.32 4.50
N PRO A 231 5.88 3.49 5.46
CA PRO A 231 5.16 2.29 5.92
C PRO A 231 3.78 2.55 6.53
N ARG A 232 3.41 3.81 6.82
CA ARG A 232 2.09 4.22 7.29
C ARG A 232 1.11 4.51 6.15
N MET A 233 1.63 4.66 4.92
CA MET A 233 0.84 4.95 3.73
C MET A 233 0.15 3.69 3.20
N SER A 234 -1.08 3.85 2.70
CA SER A 234 -1.86 2.78 2.05
C SER A 234 -1.47 2.52 0.59
N THR A 235 -0.31 2.99 0.16
CA THR A 235 0.26 2.70 -1.16
C THR A 235 0.83 1.28 -1.21
N ILE A 236 0.90 0.66 -2.38
CA ILE A 236 1.54 -0.66 -2.55
C ILE A 236 3.01 -0.59 -2.13
N SER A 237 3.71 0.49 -2.48
CA SER A 237 5.11 0.69 -2.08
C SER A 237 5.29 0.85 -0.57
N GLY A 238 4.37 1.55 0.12
CA GLY A 238 4.36 1.67 1.58
C GLY A 238 4.09 0.34 2.27
N MET A 239 3.07 -0.40 1.80
CA MET A 239 2.76 -1.75 2.30
C MET A 239 3.93 -2.71 2.11
N ARG A 240 4.59 -2.69 0.93
CA ARG A 240 5.79 -3.49 0.63
C ARG A 240 6.92 -3.17 1.60
N ARG A 241 7.23 -1.89 1.81
CA ARG A 241 8.28 -1.43 2.74
C ARG A 241 7.95 -1.79 4.19
N ARG A 242 6.67 -1.76 4.58
CA ARG A 242 6.22 -2.23 5.90
C ARG A 242 6.38 -3.75 6.07
N GLY A 243 6.54 -4.50 4.98
CA GLY A 243 6.78 -5.94 4.99
C GLY A 243 5.56 -6.80 4.64
N TYR A 244 4.49 -6.22 4.12
CA TYR A 244 3.34 -6.99 3.64
C TYR A 244 3.77 -7.91 2.50
N PRO A 245 3.46 -9.21 2.54
CA PRO A 245 3.70 -10.11 1.42
C PRO A 245 2.72 -9.83 0.27
N PRO A 246 3.14 -9.92 -1.00
CA PRO A 246 2.24 -9.72 -2.13
C PRO A 246 1.08 -10.72 -2.13
N MET A 247 1.31 -11.97 -1.70
CA MET A 247 0.26 -12.99 -1.59
C MET A 247 -0.82 -12.58 -0.58
N ALA A 248 -0.48 -11.96 0.53
CA ALA A 248 -1.45 -11.50 1.51
C ALA A 248 -2.41 -10.44 0.91
N ILE A 249 -1.88 -9.49 0.12
CA ILE A 249 -2.69 -8.48 -0.58
C ILE A 249 -3.61 -9.14 -1.62
N ARG A 250 -3.10 -10.14 -2.35
CA ARG A 250 -3.90 -10.92 -3.31
C ARG A 250 -5.00 -11.72 -2.61
N ASN A 251 -4.69 -12.38 -1.50
CA ASN A 251 -5.66 -13.13 -0.70
C ASN A 251 -6.74 -12.19 -0.14
N PHE A 252 -6.36 -11.05 0.40
CA PHE A 252 -7.30 -10.01 0.81
C PHE A 252 -8.21 -9.59 -0.34
N ALA A 253 -7.63 -9.29 -1.52
CA ALA A 253 -8.39 -8.91 -2.69
C ALA A 253 -9.38 -9.99 -3.15
N ASN A 254 -9.01 -11.26 -3.05
CA ASN A 254 -9.88 -12.41 -3.37
C ASN A 254 -10.99 -12.60 -2.32
N THR A 255 -10.67 -12.40 -1.04
CA THR A 255 -11.64 -12.54 0.07
C THR A 255 -12.77 -11.53 -0.02
N ILE A 256 -12.45 -10.27 -0.30
CA ILE A 256 -13.47 -9.22 -0.45
C ILE A 256 -14.20 -9.26 -1.79
N GLY A 257 -13.58 -9.89 -2.79
CA GLY A 257 -14.16 -10.03 -4.13
C GLY A 257 -14.30 -8.70 -4.89
N ILE A 258 -15.21 -8.71 -5.87
CA ILE A 258 -15.51 -7.56 -6.74
C ILE A 258 -16.93 -7.06 -6.41
N ALA A 259 -17.08 -5.76 -6.19
CA ALA A 259 -18.35 -5.14 -5.89
C ALA A 259 -18.71 -4.03 -6.89
N LYS A 260 -20.02 -3.78 -7.04
CA LYS A 260 -20.60 -2.64 -7.77
C LYS A 260 -21.23 -1.59 -6.85
N ARG A 261 -20.89 -1.64 -5.57
CA ARG A 261 -21.28 -0.65 -4.56
C ARG A 261 -20.05 -0.30 -3.75
N THR A 262 -19.86 0.97 -3.49
CA THR A 262 -18.78 1.47 -2.65
C THR A 262 -19.01 0.98 -1.22
N ASN A 263 -18.01 0.30 -0.65
CA ASN A 263 -17.99 -0.18 0.71
C ASN A 263 -16.73 0.33 1.40
N LEU A 264 -16.81 0.56 2.71
CA LEU A 264 -15.66 0.71 3.58
C LEU A 264 -15.33 -0.67 4.15
N ILE A 265 -14.10 -1.12 3.97
CA ILE A 265 -13.61 -2.44 4.38
C ILE A 265 -12.73 -2.23 5.60
N ASP A 266 -13.00 -2.97 6.67
CA ASP A 266 -12.14 -2.90 7.86
C ASP A 266 -10.71 -3.33 7.50
N VAL A 267 -9.74 -2.47 7.82
CA VAL A 267 -8.32 -2.72 7.58
C VAL A 267 -7.80 -3.93 8.36
N SER A 268 -8.45 -4.32 9.45
CA SER A 268 -8.10 -5.51 10.23
C SER A 268 -8.20 -6.81 9.42
N LEU A 269 -9.07 -6.87 8.40
CA LEU A 269 -9.16 -8.00 7.47
C LEU A 269 -7.90 -8.10 6.60
N LEU A 270 -7.34 -6.98 6.14
CA LEU A 270 -6.05 -6.97 5.44
C LEU A 270 -4.93 -7.42 6.37
N GLU A 271 -4.88 -6.90 7.59
CA GLU A 271 -3.90 -7.29 8.61
C GLU A 271 -4.03 -8.78 8.97
N PHE A 272 -5.24 -9.33 9.00
CA PHE A 272 -5.47 -10.77 9.17
C PHE A 272 -4.83 -11.58 8.03
N CYS A 273 -5.08 -11.21 6.77
CA CYS A 273 -4.46 -11.88 5.62
C CYS A 273 -2.92 -11.80 5.65
N VAL A 274 -2.37 -10.68 6.14
CA VAL A 274 -0.93 -10.51 6.32
C VAL A 274 -0.40 -11.46 7.40
N ARG A 275 -1.07 -11.57 8.55
CA ARG A 275 -0.68 -12.49 9.64
C ARG A 275 -0.71 -13.94 9.19
N GLU A 276 -1.78 -14.35 8.51
CA GLU A 276 -1.93 -15.72 7.99
C GLU A 276 -0.81 -16.12 7.01
N GLU A 277 -0.42 -15.21 6.14
CA GLU A 277 0.67 -15.46 5.20
C GLU A 277 2.04 -15.49 5.89
N LEU A 278 2.29 -14.52 6.77
CA LEU A 278 3.55 -14.43 7.50
C LEU A 278 3.74 -15.60 8.49
N ASN A 279 2.66 -16.09 9.09
CA ASN A 279 2.75 -17.26 9.99
C ASN A 279 3.30 -18.50 9.29
N LYS A 280 2.98 -18.66 8.00
CA LYS A 280 3.43 -19.81 7.19
C LYS A 280 4.85 -19.64 6.64
N THR A 281 5.24 -18.40 6.35
CA THR A 281 6.41 -18.14 5.48
C THR A 281 7.61 -17.55 6.22
N THR A 282 7.44 -17.10 7.48
CA THR A 282 8.53 -16.37 8.16
C THR A 282 9.19 -17.20 9.25
N PRO A 283 10.53 -17.18 9.32
CA PRO A 283 11.25 -17.78 10.43
C PRO A 283 10.99 -17.02 11.74
N ARG A 284 10.96 -17.77 12.83
CA ARG A 284 10.78 -17.25 14.19
C ARG A 284 12.13 -17.00 14.82
N VAL A 285 12.33 -15.80 15.36
CA VAL A 285 13.56 -15.36 16.02
C VAL A 285 13.25 -14.72 17.37
N MET A 286 14.25 -14.62 18.24
CA MET A 286 14.12 -13.92 19.51
C MET A 286 14.65 -12.51 19.43
N ALA A 287 13.85 -11.58 19.93
CA ALA A 287 14.19 -10.17 20.08
C ALA A 287 13.56 -9.64 21.37
N VAL A 288 14.22 -8.71 22.04
CA VAL A 288 13.72 -8.05 23.25
C VAL A 288 13.65 -6.54 22.95
N LEU A 289 12.48 -5.96 23.10
CA LEU A 289 12.21 -4.57 22.75
C LEU A 289 12.12 -3.65 23.96
N ASN A 290 11.68 -4.17 25.10
CA ASN A 290 11.66 -3.48 26.40
C ASN A 290 12.46 -4.27 27.42
N PRO A 291 13.81 -4.15 27.42
CA PRO A 291 14.69 -5.05 28.15
C PRO A 291 14.68 -4.81 29.67
N VAL A 292 14.76 -5.90 30.40
CA VAL A 292 15.27 -5.94 31.77
C VAL A 292 16.34 -7.02 31.87
N LYS A 293 17.40 -6.75 32.63
CA LYS A 293 18.52 -7.69 32.80
C LYS A 293 18.09 -8.84 33.71
N LEU A 294 18.40 -10.06 33.29
CA LEU A 294 18.23 -11.28 34.07
C LEU A 294 19.58 -11.95 34.26
N ILE A 295 19.91 -12.30 35.50
CA ILE A 295 21.16 -12.96 35.88
C ILE A 295 20.86 -14.34 36.44
N ILE A 296 21.45 -15.38 35.85
CA ILE A 296 21.34 -16.74 36.35
C ILE A 296 22.49 -16.99 37.38
N THR A 297 22.19 -16.89 38.63
CA THR A 297 23.22 -16.83 39.71
C THR A 297 24.03 -18.10 39.86
N ASN A 298 23.44 -19.27 39.64
CA ASN A 298 24.10 -20.57 39.67
C ASN A 298 24.65 -21.04 38.30
N TYR A 299 24.61 -20.22 37.28
CA TYR A 299 25.27 -20.54 36.01
C TYR A 299 26.76 -20.26 36.07
N PRO A 300 27.65 -21.19 35.64
CA PRO A 300 29.08 -21.01 35.76
C PRO A 300 29.58 -19.75 35.10
N GLU A 301 30.49 -19.05 35.75
CA GLU A 301 31.13 -17.84 35.22
C GLU A 301 31.87 -18.14 33.90
N GLY A 302 31.69 -17.31 32.87
CA GLY A 302 32.37 -17.48 31.57
C GLY A 302 31.88 -18.68 30.74
N LYS A 303 30.92 -19.47 31.23
CA LYS A 303 30.34 -20.56 30.43
C LYS A 303 29.44 -19.98 29.37
N GLU A 304 29.63 -20.42 28.13
CA GLU A 304 28.77 -20.13 26.97
C GLU A 304 28.30 -21.43 26.34
N GLU A 305 27.07 -21.49 25.93
CA GLU A 305 26.49 -22.63 25.23
C GLU A 305 25.83 -22.19 23.94
N ILE A 306 25.87 -23.04 22.93
CA ILE A 306 25.14 -22.84 21.68
C ILE A 306 23.93 -23.79 21.68
N LEU A 307 22.74 -23.23 21.67
CA LEU A 307 21.48 -23.96 21.69
C LEU A 307 20.88 -24.00 20.28
N ASP A 308 20.19 -25.12 19.97
CA ASP A 308 19.40 -25.23 18.76
C ASP A 308 18.01 -24.65 18.98
N ALA A 309 17.60 -23.76 18.08
CA ALA A 309 16.27 -23.19 18.06
C ALA A 309 15.60 -23.41 16.69
N GLU A 310 14.41 -23.95 16.72
CA GLU A 310 13.59 -24.15 15.53
C GLU A 310 13.23 -22.83 14.85
N ASN A 311 13.32 -22.78 13.52
CA ASN A 311 12.94 -21.60 12.75
C ASN A 311 11.42 -21.53 12.51
N SER A 312 10.72 -22.66 12.58
CA SER A 312 9.26 -22.75 12.49
C SER A 312 8.75 -23.91 13.36
N GLN A 313 7.54 -23.78 13.87
CA GLN A 313 6.82 -24.89 14.50
C GLN A 313 5.89 -25.64 13.54
N GLU A 314 5.61 -25.04 12.38
CA GLU A 314 4.66 -25.54 11.39
C GLU A 314 5.38 -26.16 10.16
N ASP A 315 6.60 -25.69 9.88
CA ASP A 315 7.39 -26.12 8.73
C ASP A 315 8.80 -26.51 9.17
N GLU A 316 9.01 -27.82 9.34
CA GLU A 316 10.31 -28.38 9.71
C GLU A 316 11.38 -28.16 8.64
N SER A 317 11.00 -27.91 7.38
CA SER A 317 11.93 -27.65 6.28
C SER A 317 12.74 -26.36 6.47
N LEU A 318 12.24 -25.42 7.28
CA LEU A 318 12.96 -24.20 7.66
C LEU A 318 14.13 -24.48 8.62
N GLY A 319 14.23 -25.68 9.20
CA GLY A 319 15.37 -26.15 9.98
C GLY A 319 15.56 -25.41 11.30
N PHE A 320 16.81 -25.39 11.76
CA PHE A 320 17.20 -24.83 13.05
C PHE A 320 18.28 -23.75 12.87
N ARG A 321 18.36 -22.85 13.86
CA ARG A 321 19.42 -21.87 13.98
C ARG A 321 20.13 -22.03 15.33
N LYS A 322 21.36 -21.53 15.41
CA LYS A 322 22.18 -21.54 16.61
C LYS A 322 21.96 -20.26 17.41
N VAL A 323 21.62 -20.40 18.70
CA VAL A 323 21.39 -19.28 19.60
C VAL A 323 22.34 -19.41 20.80
N PRO A 324 23.23 -18.44 21.03
CA PRO A 324 24.15 -18.45 22.17
C PRO A 324 23.39 -18.17 23.48
N PHE A 325 23.74 -18.92 24.52
CA PHE A 325 23.21 -18.80 25.87
C PHE A 325 24.36 -18.49 26.86
N SER A 326 24.12 -17.56 27.76
CA SER A 326 25.09 -17.13 28.77
C SER A 326 24.43 -16.84 30.10
N LYS A 327 25.22 -16.49 31.11
CA LYS A 327 24.77 -16.15 32.48
C LYS A 327 23.85 -14.93 32.50
N GLU A 328 24.11 -13.92 31.67
CA GLU A 328 23.39 -12.66 31.62
C GLU A 328 22.51 -12.57 30.36
N LEU A 329 21.23 -12.31 30.56
CA LEU A 329 20.23 -12.28 29.52
C LEU A 329 19.42 -10.97 29.59
N TYR A 330 18.84 -10.55 28.45
CA TYR A 330 17.70 -9.65 28.43
C TYR A 330 16.43 -10.46 28.24
N ILE A 331 15.38 -10.07 28.99
CA ILE A 331 14.00 -10.50 28.79
C ILE A 331 13.09 -9.27 28.65
N GLU A 332 11.88 -9.45 28.15
CA GLU A 332 10.89 -8.36 28.17
C GLU A 332 10.53 -7.99 29.61
N ARG A 333 10.48 -6.69 29.89
CA ARG A 333 10.08 -6.19 31.21
C ARG A 333 8.69 -6.66 31.62
N GLU A 334 7.78 -6.80 30.68
CA GLU A 334 6.41 -7.29 30.87
C GLU A 334 6.36 -8.78 31.22
N ASP A 335 7.44 -9.51 31.03
CA ASP A 335 7.53 -10.92 31.40
C ASP A 335 7.85 -11.16 32.88
N PHE A 336 8.08 -10.09 33.64
CA PHE A 336 8.32 -10.16 35.08
C PHE A 336 7.36 -9.26 35.87
N GLN A 337 6.85 -9.77 36.98
CA GLN A 337 6.16 -9.01 38.02
C GLN A 337 6.63 -9.51 39.40
N GLU A 338 6.98 -8.60 40.30
CA GLU A 338 7.37 -8.95 41.67
C GLU A 338 6.16 -9.45 42.44
N GLU A 339 5.04 -8.73 42.37
CA GLU A 339 3.75 -9.12 42.87
C GLU A 339 2.77 -9.35 41.71
N ALA A 340 2.30 -10.56 41.55
CA ALA A 340 1.44 -10.94 40.46
C ALA A 340 0.15 -11.62 40.92
N ASN A 341 -0.93 -11.39 40.16
CA ASN A 341 -2.18 -12.10 40.39
C ASN A 341 -2.11 -13.54 39.82
N LYS A 342 -3.06 -14.39 40.21
CA LYS A 342 -3.12 -15.82 39.82
C LYS A 342 -3.23 -16.07 38.32
N LYS A 343 -3.54 -15.05 37.52
CA LYS A 343 -3.65 -15.13 36.04
C LYS A 343 -2.36 -14.74 35.31
N PHE A 344 -1.34 -14.32 36.04
CA PHE A 344 -0.04 -13.99 35.46
C PHE A 344 0.80 -15.27 35.30
N PHE A 345 0.90 -15.77 34.08
CA PHE A 345 1.61 -17.02 33.75
C PHE A 345 3.03 -16.73 33.21
N ARG A 346 3.76 -15.82 33.86
CA ARG A 346 5.13 -15.44 33.54
C ARG A 346 5.98 -15.45 34.81
N LEU A 347 7.20 -14.90 34.73
CA LEU A 347 8.16 -14.94 35.82
C LEU A 347 7.72 -14.06 37.02
N THR A 348 7.74 -14.62 38.20
CA THR A 348 7.60 -13.90 39.49
C THR A 348 8.61 -14.45 40.50
N LEU A 349 8.78 -13.81 41.64
CA LEU A 349 9.59 -14.36 42.72
C LEU A 349 9.02 -15.71 43.22
N GLY A 350 9.89 -16.68 43.36
CA GLY A 350 9.55 -18.03 43.82
C GLY A 350 8.87 -18.93 42.78
N THR A 351 8.62 -18.45 41.53
CA THR A 351 7.97 -19.25 40.49
C THR A 351 8.92 -19.64 39.38
N GLU A 352 8.58 -20.73 38.69
CA GLU A 352 9.35 -21.26 37.57
C GLU A 352 8.71 -20.93 36.25
N VAL A 353 9.58 -20.59 35.27
CA VAL A 353 9.22 -20.47 33.85
C VAL A 353 10.31 -21.09 32.98
N ARG A 354 9.95 -21.46 31.73
CA ARG A 354 10.91 -21.93 30.77
C ARG A 354 11.44 -20.75 29.95
N LEU A 355 12.75 -20.63 29.83
CA LEU A 355 13.39 -19.87 28.79
C LEU A 355 13.26 -20.64 27.47
N LYS A 356 12.70 -20.01 26.43
CA LYS A 356 12.42 -20.66 25.14
C LYS A 356 13.68 -21.34 24.59
N ASN A 357 13.58 -22.61 24.23
CA ASN A 357 14.68 -23.47 23.74
C ASN A 357 15.87 -23.64 24.69
N ALA A 358 15.75 -23.23 25.94
CA ALA A 358 16.83 -23.30 26.94
C ALA A 358 16.37 -24.05 28.20
N TYR A 359 16.47 -23.45 29.35
CA TYR A 359 16.30 -24.06 30.65
C TYR A 359 15.04 -23.58 31.37
N ILE A 360 14.64 -24.30 32.43
CA ILE A 360 13.70 -23.81 33.42
C ILE A 360 14.48 -22.96 34.43
N ILE A 361 13.96 -21.76 34.71
CA ILE A 361 14.51 -20.84 35.67
C ILE A 361 13.49 -20.53 36.75
N LYS A 362 13.97 -20.15 37.95
CA LYS A 362 13.16 -19.73 39.10
C LYS A 362 13.60 -18.34 39.53
N GLY A 363 12.65 -17.41 39.69
CA GLY A 363 12.92 -16.07 40.21
C GLY A 363 13.25 -16.11 41.72
N GLU A 364 14.38 -15.50 42.14
CA GLU A 364 14.85 -15.50 43.52
C GLU A 364 14.80 -14.11 44.15
N SER A 365 15.31 -13.09 43.46
CA SER A 365 15.35 -11.71 43.97
C SER A 365 15.43 -10.70 42.85
N VAL A 366 15.29 -9.43 43.19
CA VAL A 366 15.44 -8.29 42.26
C VAL A 366 16.36 -7.23 42.83
N VAL A 367 17.04 -6.50 41.94
CA VAL A 367 17.76 -5.27 42.28
C VAL A 367 16.95 -4.10 41.74
N LYS A 368 16.83 -3.04 42.54
CA LYS A 368 16.09 -1.82 42.19
C LYS A 368 17.02 -0.60 42.19
N ASP A 369 16.74 0.36 41.36
CA ASP A 369 17.36 1.67 41.40
C ASP A 369 16.80 2.53 42.57
N SER A 370 17.33 3.76 42.69
CA SER A 370 16.89 4.71 43.74
C SER A 370 15.43 5.18 43.57
N ALA A 371 14.86 5.00 42.38
CA ALA A 371 13.46 5.32 42.09
C ALA A 371 12.52 4.13 42.28
N GLY A 372 13.05 2.95 42.67
CA GLY A 372 12.30 1.73 42.87
C GLY A 372 12.04 0.90 41.62
N ASN A 373 12.61 1.27 40.47
CA ASN A 373 12.48 0.49 39.25
C ASN A 373 13.40 -0.73 39.29
N ILE A 374 12.89 -1.87 38.83
CA ILE A 374 13.69 -3.11 38.74
C ILE A 374 14.71 -2.95 37.63
N THR A 375 15.99 -3.08 37.96
CA THR A 375 17.13 -3.04 37.06
C THR A 375 17.68 -4.42 36.71
N GLU A 376 17.63 -5.36 37.69
CA GLU A 376 18.07 -6.73 37.50
C GLU A 376 17.11 -7.71 38.19
N ILE A 377 16.97 -8.89 37.60
CA ILE A 377 16.25 -10.03 38.14
C ILE A 377 17.25 -11.16 38.32
N HIS A 378 17.36 -11.67 39.54
CA HIS A 378 18.24 -12.80 39.84
C HIS A 378 17.43 -14.08 39.87
N CYS A 379 17.90 -15.08 39.12
CA CYS A 379 17.26 -16.40 39.01
C CYS A 379 18.27 -17.50 39.20
N THR A 380 17.77 -18.66 39.59
CA THR A 380 18.49 -19.94 39.48
C THR A 380 17.96 -20.72 38.27
N TYR A 381 18.78 -21.58 37.68
CA TYR A 381 18.35 -22.50 36.61
C TYR A 381 18.47 -23.96 37.07
N ASP A 382 17.65 -24.81 36.48
CA ASP A 382 17.72 -26.24 36.62
C ASP A 382 18.54 -26.82 35.46
N GLU A 383 19.76 -27.27 35.74
CA GLU A 383 20.71 -27.76 34.76
C GLU A 383 20.20 -28.95 33.95
N ASP A 384 19.42 -29.82 34.55
CA ASP A 384 18.84 -31.01 33.93
C ASP A 384 17.63 -30.69 33.05
N SER A 385 17.12 -29.45 33.11
CA SER A 385 15.90 -29.02 32.40
C SER A 385 16.11 -28.55 30.99
N ARG A 386 17.34 -28.74 30.39
CA ARG A 386 17.67 -28.30 29.05
C ARG A 386 16.66 -28.81 28.02
N SER A 387 16.07 -27.89 27.25
CA SER A 387 15.12 -28.21 26.21
C SER A 387 15.73 -29.16 25.17
N GLY A 388 15.01 -30.25 24.83
CA GLY A 388 15.47 -31.22 23.85
C GLY A 388 16.47 -32.26 24.39
N SER A 389 16.87 -32.23 25.68
CA SER A 389 17.77 -33.23 26.26
C SER A 389 17.14 -34.61 26.46
N GLY A 390 15.80 -34.70 26.51
CA GLY A 390 15.08 -35.94 26.79
C GLY A 390 15.03 -36.34 28.28
N SER A 391 15.66 -35.53 29.18
CA SER A 391 15.61 -35.75 30.59
C SER A 391 14.19 -35.57 31.16
N GLU A 392 13.87 -36.16 32.31
CA GLU A 392 12.61 -35.98 33.04
C GLU A 392 12.39 -34.48 33.40
N ALA A 393 13.43 -33.79 33.83
CA ALA A 393 13.39 -32.37 34.14
C ALA A 393 13.08 -31.53 32.90
N SER A 394 13.61 -31.89 31.73
CA SER A 394 13.34 -31.18 30.46
C SER A 394 11.88 -31.29 30.02
N GLN A 395 11.18 -32.34 30.39
CA GLN A 395 9.78 -32.58 30.05
C GLN A 395 8.81 -32.01 31.09
N ARG A 396 9.31 -31.53 32.23
CA ARG A 396 8.51 -30.93 33.30
C ARG A 396 7.72 -29.73 32.78
N LYS A 397 6.42 -29.73 33.03
CA LYS A 397 5.52 -28.62 32.66
C LYS A 397 5.67 -27.47 33.63
N VAL A 398 5.91 -26.28 33.11
CA VAL A 398 5.89 -25.01 33.83
C VAL A 398 4.80 -24.10 33.29
N LYS A 399 4.37 -23.12 34.05
CA LYS A 399 3.21 -22.27 33.72
C LYS A 399 3.43 -21.34 32.53
N GLY A 400 4.68 -21.00 32.22
CA GLY A 400 4.97 -20.03 31.15
C GLY A 400 6.30 -20.32 30.43
N THR A 401 6.37 -19.85 29.20
CA THR A 401 7.61 -19.80 28.41
C THR A 401 7.84 -18.36 27.99
N ILE A 402 9.04 -17.83 28.27
CA ILE A 402 9.46 -16.48 27.87
C ILE A 402 10.62 -16.54 26.89
N HIS A 403 10.73 -15.55 26.02
CA HIS A 403 11.86 -15.39 25.12
C HIS A 403 12.93 -14.51 25.77
N TRP A 404 14.12 -14.58 25.25
CA TRP A 404 15.31 -13.96 25.80
C TRP A 404 16.38 -13.75 24.74
N VAL A 405 17.37 -12.91 25.03
CA VAL A 405 18.61 -12.81 24.26
C VAL A 405 19.81 -12.74 25.21
N SER A 406 20.94 -13.35 24.81
CA SER A 406 22.20 -13.26 25.58
C SER A 406 22.79 -11.86 25.46
N ILE A 407 23.09 -11.20 26.58
CA ILE A 407 23.62 -9.83 26.59
C ILE A 407 24.94 -9.72 25.84
N MET A 408 25.84 -10.67 26.03
CA MET A 408 27.15 -10.68 25.37
C MET A 408 27.10 -10.80 23.86
N HIS A 409 26.06 -11.46 23.33
CA HIS A 409 25.97 -11.83 21.92
C HIS A 409 24.91 -11.01 21.16
N THR A 410 24.13 -10.22 21.88
CA THR A 410 23.03 -9.47 21.26
C THR A 410 23.53 -8.40 20.30
N ILE A 411 22.80 -8.22 19.21
CA ILE A 411 22.99 -7.08 18.30
C ILE A 411 21.88 -6.05 18.55
N LYS A 412 22.23 -4.78 18.44
CA LYS A 412 21.26 -3.69 18.55
C LYS A 412 20.72 -3.34 17.18
N ALA A 413 19.41 -3.05 17.12
CA ALA A 413 18.78 -2.56 15.92
C ALA A 413 17.79 -1.43 16.24
N GLU A 414 17.58 -0.53 15.29
CA GLU A 414 16.44 0.37 15.31
C GLU A 414 15.18 -0.42 14.99
N VAL A 415 14.15 -0.29 15.79
CA VAL A 415 12.86 -0.92 15.55
C VAL A 415 11.78 0.16 15.48
N ARG A 416 11.11 0.22 14.34
CA ARG A 416 10.04 1.16 14.05
C ARG A 416 8.70 0.48 14.28
N ILE A 417 8.00 0.96 15.28
CA ILE A 417 6.66 0.49 15.64
C ILE A 417 5.65 1.41 14.98
N TYR A 418 4.90 0.88 14.02
CA TYR A 418 3.88 1.65 13.31
C TYR A 418 2.49 1.35 13.86
N ASP A 419 1.74 2.40 14.09
CA ASP A 419 0.30 2.38 14.29
C ASP A 419 -0.41 2.93 13.04
N ARG A 420 -1.74 3.01 13.07
CA ARG A 420 -2.56 3.58 11.99
C ARG A 420 -2.26 5.06 11.84
N LEU A 421 -2.14 5.53 10.60
CA LEU A 421 -1.86 6.94 10.32
C LEU A 421 -3.04 7.84 10.71
N PHE A 422 -4.27 7.31 10.66
CA PHE A 422 -5.47 8.06 11.01
C PHE A 422 -6.22 7.40 12.17
N THR A 423 -6.68 8.22 13.11
CA THR A 423 -7.48 7.79 14.26
C THR A 423 -8.94 7.53 13.89
N HIS A 424 -9.48 8.25 12.90
CA HIS A 424 -10.86 8.13 12.45
C HIS A 424 -11.03 6.98 11.45
N GLU A 425 -12.13 6.23 11.54
CA GLU A 425 -12.42 5.08 10.68
C GLU A 425 -12.52 5.48 9.19
N ASN A 426 -13.15 6.62 8.89
CA ASN A 426 -13.29 7.14 7.54
C ASN A 426 -12.80 8.59 7.46
N PRO A 427 -11.48 8.83 7.42
CA PRO A 427 -10.91 10.17 7.49
C PRO A 427 -11.26 11.05 6.28
N ASP A 428 -11.73 10.45 5.19
CA ASP A 428 -12.10 11.11 3.93
C ASP A 428 -13.63 11.24 3.75
N GLY A 429 -14.41 10.81 4.74
CA GLY A 429 -15.86 10.69 4.65
C GLY A 429 -16.61 12.00 4.88
N ASP A 430 -16.09 12.90 5.70
CA ASP A 430 -16.64 14.21 5.96
C ASP A 430 -15.97 15.26 5.07
N LYS A 431 -16.75 15.94 4.25
CA LYS A 431 -16.25 16.97 3.32
C LYS A 431 -16.00 18.33 4.00
N ASP A 432 -16.57 18.53 5.15
CA ASP A 432 -16.50 19.79 5.90
C ASP A 432 -15.33 19.78 6.90
N VAL A 433 -14.68 18.62 7.12
CA VAL A 433 -13.53 18.45 7.99
C VAL A 433 -12.28 18.15 7.19
N ASP A 434 -11.18 18.82 7.48
CA ASP A 434 -9.89 18.48 6.87
C ASP A 434 -9.43 17.11 7.40
N PHE A 435 -9.23 16.15 6.48
CA PHE A 435 -8.80 14.79 6.82
C PHE A 435 -7.52 14.76 7.68
N LYS A 436 -6.71 15.81 7.66
CA LYS A 436 -5.48 15.95 8.45
C LYS A 436 -5.75 16.09 9.95
N GLU A 437 -6.93 16.53 10.35
CA GLU A 437 -7.30 16.60 11.77
C GLU A 437 -7.36 15.22 12.43
N TYR A 438 -7.50 14.18 11.62
CA TYR A 438 -7.51 12.79 12.08
C TYR A 438 -6.14 12.12 12.07
N ILE A 439 -5.05 12.84 11.75
CA ILE A 439 -3.70 12.25 11.77
C ILE A 439 -3.34 11.84 13.19
N ASN A 440 -2.89 10.60 13.34
CA ASN A 440 -2.41 10.06 14.61
C ASN A 440 -0.96 10.53 14.86
N PRO A 441 -0.72 11.41 15.84
CA PRO A 441 0.61 11.90 16.15
C PRO A 441 1.55 10.80 16.67
N ASN A 442 0.98 9.70 17.17
CA ASN A 442 1.71 8.54 17.71
C ASN A 442 1.78 7.38 16.70
N SER A 443 1.60 7.67 15.41
CA SER A 443 1.60 6.63 14.35
C SER A 443 2.96 5.98 14.11
N LEU A 444 4.03 6.51 14.68
CA LEU A 444 5.39 5.98 14.63
C LEU A 444 6.08 6.16 15.96
N GLU A 445 6.56 5.06 16.53
CA GLU A 445 7.49 5.02 17.65
C GLU A 445 8.79 4.36 17.19
N VAL A 446 9.93 4.93 17.58
CA VAL A 446 11.26 4.40 17.24
C VAL A 446 11.96 4.00 18.53
N ILE A 447 12.31 2.71 18.62
CA ILE A 447 12.96 2.15 19.80
C ILE A 447 14.24 1.39 19.43
N THR A 448 15.06 1.06 20.43
CA THR A 448 16.18 0.15 20.26
C THR A 448 15.77 -1.27 20.64
N GLY A 449 15.87 -2.21 19.71
CA GLY A 449 15.69 -3.63 19.94
C GLY A 449 17.02 -4.34 20.19
N TYR A 450 16.98 -5.39 21.00
CA TYR A 450 18.10 -6.30 21.30
C TYR A 450 17.79 -7.66 20.68
N LEU A 451 18.57 -8.06 19.68
CA LEU A 451 18.24 -9.17 18.80
C LEU A 451 19.27 -10.31 18.97
N GLU A 452 18.82 -11.54 18.73
CA GLU A 452 19.73 -12.67 18.61
C GLU A 452 20.70 -12.50 17.43
N PRO A 453 21.94 -13.01 17.49
CA PRO A 453 22.97 -12.73 16.49
C PRO A 453 22.71 -13.35 15.11
N SER A 454 21.79 -14.30 14.98
CA SER A 454 21.41 -14.86 13.67
C SER A 454 20.85 -13.79 12.70
N LEU A 455 20.38 -12.67 13.23
CA LEU A 455 19.86 -11.55 12.44
C LEU A 455 20.95 -10.62 11.89
N ALA A 456 22.22 -10.80 12.24
CA ALA A 456 23.31 -9.96 11.76
C ALA A 456 23.47 -9.95 10.23
N THR A 457 23.03 -11.00 9.55
CA THR A 457 23.09 -11.15 8.08
C THR A 457 21.79 -10.88 7.36
N ALA A 458 20.77 -10.38 8.07
CA ALA A 458 19.46 -10.08 7.51
C ALA A 458 19.56 -8.95 6.47
N LYS A 459 18.81 -9.11 5.38
CA LYS A 459 18.83 -8.21 4.21
C LYS A 459 17.51 -7.46 4.07
N ASN A 460 17.56 -6.32 3.42
CA ASN A 460 16.37 -5.54 3.10
C ASN A 460 15.25 -6.43 2.51
N GLY A 461 14.07 -6.33 3.10
CA GLY A 461 12.89 -7.10 2.71
C GLY A 461 12.74 -8.47 3.37
N ASP A 462 13.78 -8.96 4.10
CA ASP A 462 13.64 -10.17 4.91
C ASP A 462 12.61 -9.96 6.00
N ARG A 463 11.82 -10.99 6.27
CA ARG A 463 10.72 -10.94 7.24
C ARG A 463 10.93 -11.98 8.32
N PHE A 464 10.63 -11.59 9.57
CA PHE A 464 10.79 -12.43 10.73
C PHE A 464 9.60 -12.31 11.68
N GLN A 465 9.26 -13.39 12.35
CA GLN A 465 8.42 -13.32 13.54
C GLN A 465 9.33 -13.12 14.76
N PHE A 466 9.28 -11.94 15.38
CA PHE A 466 9.84 -11.77 16.73
C PHE A 466 8.90 -12.47 17.68
N GLN A 467 9.38 -13.54 18.28
CA GLN A 467 8.56 -14.46 19.09
C GLN A 467 7.77 -13.72 20.16
N ARG A 468 6.47 -13.96 20.20
CA ARG A 468 5.51 -13.34 21.12
C ARG A 468 5.23 -11.84 20.91
N LEU A 469 5.95 -11.15 20.01
CA LEU A 469 5.84 -9.70 19.78
C LEU A 469 5.09 -9.35 18.49
N GLY A 470 5.41 -9.99 17.38
CA GLY A 470 4.81 -9.69 16.08
C GLY A 470 5.69 -10.07 14.90
N TYR A 471 5.31 -9.57 13.74
CA TYR A 471 6.07 -9.74 12.51
C TYR A 471 6.79 -8.44 12.15
N TYR A 472 8.03 -8.58 11.70
CA TYR A 472 8.93 -7.47 11.40
C TYR A 472 9.63 -7.70 10.07
N CYS A 473 9.90 -6.61 9.36
CA CYS A 473 10.58 -6.61 8.07
C CYS A 473 11.83 -5.72 8.15
N VAL A 474 12.93 -6.17 7.56
CA VAL A 474 14.16 -5.36 7.44
C VAL A 474 13.89 -4.20 6.47
N ASP A 475 14.07 -2.97 6.94
CA ASP A 475 13.89 -1.76 6.15
C ASP A 475 15.05 -1.50 5.19
N LYS A 476 14.77 -0.82 4.08
CA LYS A 476 15.78 -0.36 3.10
C LYS A 476 16.83 0.60 3.69
N ASP A 477 16.51 1.24 4.82
CA ASP A 477 17.43 2.14 5.53
C ASP A 477 18.48 1.37 6.35
N SER A 478 18.44 0.03 6.35
CA SER A 478 19.45 -0.80 6.98
C SER A 478 20.78 -0.71 6.25
N SER A 479 21.86 -0.70 7.04
CA SER A 479 23.25 -0.80 6.57
C SER A 479 23.98 -1.92 7.32
N ALA A 480 25.22 -2.20 6.94
CA ALA A 480 26.07 -3.15 7.65
C ALA A 480 26.31 -2.79 9.13
N GLU A 481 26.25 -1.49 9.45
CA GLU A 481 26.49 -0.95 10.79
C GLU A 481 25.22 -0.73 11.60
N LYS A 482 24.07 -0.64 10.92
CA LYS A 482 22.78 -0.30 11.54
C LYS A 482 21.65 -1.09 10.89
N LEU A 483 21.13 -2.07 11.59
CA LEU A 483 19.91 -2.75 11.20
C LEU A 483 18.69 -1.92 11.59
N VAL A 484 17.69 -1.88 10.70
CA VAL A 484 16.41 -1.21 10.90
C VAL A 484 15.29 -2.20 10.59
N PHE A 485 14.37 -2.37 11.54
CA PHE A 485 13.22 -3.24 11.38
C PHE A 485 11.92 -2.45 11.46
N ASN A 486 11.02 -2.70 10.51
CA ASN A 486 9.66 -2.20 10.51
C ASN A 486 8.71 -3.23 11.09
N LYS A 487 7.91 -2.86 12.08
CA LYS A 487 6.81 -3.71 12.54
C LYS A 487 5.75 -3.82 11.44
N THR A 488 5.56 -5.02 10.94
CA THR A 488 4.56 -5.30 9.90
C THR A 488 3.16 -5.38 10.49
N VAL A 489 2.90 -6.37 11.34
CA VAL A 489 1.65 -6.56 12.10
C VAL A 489 1.92 -7.23 13.45
N GLY A 490 1.02 -7.06 14.40
CA GLY A 490 1.03 -7.80 15.67
C GLY A 490 0.56 -9.25 15.50
N LEU A 491 0.80 -10.10 16.52
CA LEU A 491 0.31 -11.49 16.52
C LEU A 491 -1.22 -11.58 16.68
N ARG A 492 -1.82 -10.59 17.31
CA ARG A 492 -3.28 -10.52 17.54
C ARG A 492 -3.79 -9.19 17.04
N ASP A 493 -5.06 -9.17 16.63
CA ASP A 493 -5.73 -7.90 16.33
C ASP A 493 -5.96 -7.14 17.65
N THR A 494 -5.30 -6.01 17.80
CA THR A 494 -5.43 -5.14 18.98
C THR A 494 -6.58 -4.17 18.83
N TRP A 495 -7.01 -3.84 17.60
CA TRP A 495 -8.06 -2.87 17.33
C TRP A 495 -9.45 -3.41 17.64
N ALA A 496 -9.75 -4.66 17.30
CA ALA A 496 -11.00 -5.30 17.69
C ALA A 496 -11.25 -5.29 19.22
N LYS A 497 -10.17 -5.17 20.02
CA LYS A 497 -10.27 -5.04 21.48
C LYS A 497 -10.48 -3.61 21.97
N ILE A 498 -10.11 -2.62 21.18
CA ILE A 498 -10.31 -1.20 21.50
C ILE A 498 -11.75 -0.83 21.19
N GLU A 499 -12.24 -1.17 19.99
CA GLU A 499 -13.63 -0.97 19.57
C GLU A 499 -14.66 -1.64 20.49
N SER A 500 -14.32 -2.81 21.07
CA SER A 500 -15.23 -3.48 22.02
C SER A 500 -15.27 -2.85 23.42
N LYS A 501 -14.49 -1.76 23.68
CA LYS A 501 -14.44 -1.06 24.98
C LYS A 501 -15.03 0.34 24.93
N GLU A 502 -15.34 0.86 23.76
CA GLU A 502 -16.15 2.06 23.53
C GLU A 502 -17.62 1.68 23.31
#